data_38267c41fbdc30a8782863423fc24455
#
_entry.id   38267c41fbdc30a8782863423fc24455
#
_cell.length_a   1.000
_cell.length_b   1.000
_cell.length_c   1.000
_cell.angle_alpha   90.00
_cell.angle_beta   90.00
_cell.angle_gamma   90.00
#
_symmetry.space_group_name_H-M   'P 1'
#
loop_
_entity.id
_entity.type
_entity.pdbx_description
1 polymer ?
#
loop_
_entity_poly.entity_id
_entity_poly.type
_entity_poly.pdbx_seq_one_letter_code
_entity_poly.pdbx_strand_id
1 'polypeptide(L)'
;MRTAAAALATVAVLAACGLDVQSPDLFQVTRTGPGQKLTLLVNDAGTITCNGGKPKSLPDRLLLQARDLARSLDADAKAGLRLRPSAQSVFSYTVKVQNGTFTFPDTAARAHKELAQLELFVVQAAADPCGLSA
;
A
#
# COMPACT_ATOMS: atom_id res chain seq x y z
N MET A 1 46.22 -41.98 32.73
CA MET A 1 45.05 -42.01 31.84
C MET A 1 44.29 -40.72 31.99
N ARG A 2 44.40 -39.87 31.02
CA ARG A 2 43.71 -38.53 31.01
C ARG A 2 42.69 -38.55 29.90
N THR A 3 41.45 -38.63 30.25
CA THR A 3 40.31 -38.50 29.34
C THR A 3 39.97 -37.03 29.14
N ALA A 4 40.25 -36.52 27.94
CA ALA A 4 39.85 -35.17 27.53
C ALA A 4 38.38 -35.23 27.06
N ALA A 5 37.52 -34.54 27.78
CA ALA A 5 36.15 -34.31 27.36
C ALA A 5 36.12 -33.11 26.42
N ALA A 6 35.82 -33.35 25.15
CA ALA A 6 35.61 -32.31 24.16
C ALA A 6 34.18 -31.79 24.33
N ALA A 7 34.03 -30.54 24.78
CA ALA A 7 32.77 -29.85 24.81
C ALA A 7 32.47 -29.34 23.39
N LEU A 8 31.45 -29.92 22.74
CA LEU A 8 30.89 -29.35 21.51
C LEU A 8 30.00 -28.14 21.90
N ALA A 9 30.50 -26.95 21.58
CA ALA A 9 29.69 -25.75 21.63
C ALA A 9 28.79 -25.71 20.38
N THR A 10 27.51 -25.99 20.55
CA THR A 10 26.51 -25.84 19.49
C THR A 10 26.18 -24.34 19.39
N VAL A 11 26.71 -23.71 18.36
CA VAL A 11 26.34 -22.35 17.99
C VAL A 11 24.95 -22.42 17.35
N ALA A 12 23.93 -22.06 18.10
CA ALA A 12 22.59 -21.84 17.56
C ALA A 12 22.64 -20.53 16.74
N VAL A 13 22.75 -20.64 15.44
CA VAL A 13 22.52 -19.52 14.52
C VAL A 13 21.02 -19.26 14.54
N LEU A 14 20.59 -18.28 15.33
CA LEU A 14 19.30 -17.66 15.19
C LEU A 14 19.31 -16.91 13.86
N ALA A 15 18.90 -17.61 12.79
CA ALA A 15 18.48 -16.92 11.59
C ALA A 15 17.29 -16.04 12.00
N ALA A 16 17.54 -14.77 12.23
CA ALA A 16 16.51 -13.76 12.22
C ALA A 16 16.00 -13.71 10.79
N CYS A 17 15.11 -14.65 10.43
CA CYS A 17 14.19 -14.42 9.34
C CYS A 17 13.46 -13.16 9.72
N GLY A 18 13.81 -12.06 9.10
CA GLY A 18 12.97 -10.88 9.06
C GLY A 18 11.65 -11.36 8.50
N LEU A 19 10.76 -11.73 9.40
CA LEU A 19 9.36 -11.93 9.08
C LEU A 19 8.84 -10.55 8.74
N ASP A 20 9.01 -10.15 7.50
CA ASP A 20 8.06 -9.29 6.82
C ASP A 20 6.76 -10.10 6.67
N VAL A 21 6.22 -10.57 7.79
CA VAL A 21 4.84 -10.94 7.87
C VAL A 21 4.12 -9.61 7.92
N GLN A 22 4.08 -9.00 6.77
CA GLN A 22 3.08 -8.02 6.52
C GLN A 22 1.77 -8.78 6.62
N SER A 23 1.05 -8.55 7.71
CA SER A 23 -0.37 -8.70 7.70
C SER A 23 -0.84 -8.24 6.34
N PRO A 24 -1.74 -8.93 5.62
CA PRO A 24 -1.98 -8.69 4.20
C PRO A 24 -2.43 -7.27 3.96
N ASP A 25 -1.46 -6.41 3.67
CA ASP A 25 -1.73 -5.09 3.15
C ASP A 25 -2.38 -5.25 1.79
N LEU A 26 -3.51 -4.61 1.60
CA LEU A 26 -4.21 -4.62 0.33
C LEU A 26 -3.45 -3.78 -0.68
N PHE A 27 -3.15 -2.54 -0.32
CA PHE A 27 -2.33 -1.64 -1.11
C PHE A 27 -1.87 -0.43 -0.29
N GLN A 28 -0.83 0.20 -0.79
CA GLN A 28 -0.42 1.54 -0.37
C GLN A 28 -0.57 2.49 -1.56
N VAL A 29 -1.21 3.62 -1.35
CA VAL A 29 -1.33 4.67 -2.35
C VAL A 29 -0.72 5.97 -1.81
N THR A 30 0.12 6.59 -2.62
CA THR A 30 0.67 7.91 -2.35
C THR A 30 0.18 8.89 -3.42
N ARG A 31 -0.56 9.92 -3.01
CA ARG A 31 -0.95 11.04 -3.86
C ARG A 31 0.00 12.19 -3.63
N THR A 32 0.61 12.70 -4.68
CA THR A 32 1.50 13.87 -4.64
C THR A 32 0.94 14.97 -5.53
N GLY A 33 0.89 16.17 -5.02
CA GLY A 33 0.44 17.36 -5.76
C GLY A 33 1.20 18.59 -5.31
N PRO A 34 0.85 19.80 -5.80
CA PRO A 34 1.51 21.04 -5.41
C PRO A 34 1.43 21.26 -3.89
N GLY A 35 2.58 21.15 -3.21
CA GLY A 35 2.69 21.35 -1.76
C GLY A 35 1.97 20.31 -0.89
N GLN A 36 1.51 19.21 -1.47
CA GLN A 36 0.74 18.17 -0.75
C GLN A 36 1.27 16.78 -1.04
N LYS A 37 1.32 15.96 0.01
CA LYS A 37 1.59 14.54 -0.08
C LYS A 37 0.71 13.80 0.91
N LEU A 38 -0.03 12.82 0.41
CA LEU A 38 -0.89 11.96 1.21
C LEU A 38 -0.50 10.50 0.94
N THR A 39 -0.21 9.76 1.99
CA THR A 39 0.05 8.32 1.90
C THR A 39 -0.98 7.56 2.74
N LEU A 40 -1.65 6.61 2.11
CA LEU A 40 -2.63 5.71 2.74
C LEU A 40 -2.16 4.27 2.59
N LEU A 41 -2.07 3.54 3.69
CA LEU A 41 -1.83 2.12 3.72
C LEU A 41 -3.09 1.41 4.21
N VAL A 42 -3.67 0.57 3.36
CA VAL A 42 -4.91 -0.16 3.64
C VAL A 42 -4.60 -1.62 3.93
N ASN A 43 -5.07 -2.11 5.07
CA ASN A 43 -4.86 -3.47 5.53
C ASN A 43 -6.16 -4.28 5.48
N ASP A 44 -6.08 -5.54 5.08
CA ASP A 44 -7.24 -6.44 4.96
C ASP A 44 -7.92 -6.75 6.30
N ALA A 45 -7.24 -6.52 7.42
CA ALA A 45 -7.83 -6.62 8.75
C ALA A 45 -8.83 -5.49 9.05
N GLY A 46 -9.02 -4.53 8.15
CA GLY A 46 -9.98 -3.43 8.30
C GLY A 46 -9.37 -2.19 8.94
N THR A 47 -8.09 -1.94 8.72
CA THR A 47 -7.42 -0.73 9.19
C THR A 47 -6.83 0.09 8.04
N ILE A 48 -6.66 1.37 8.30
CA ILE A 48 -5.98 2.31 7.43
C ILE A 48 -4.97 3.13 8.21
N THR A 49 -3.78 3.30 7.66
CA THR A 49 -2.76 4.19 8.20
C THR A 49 -2.64 5.41 7.29
N CYS A 50 -2.81 6.59 7.87
CA CYS A 50 -2.79 7.87 7.17
C CYS A 50 -1.48 8.59 7.46
N ASN A 51 -0.67 8.86 6.43
CA ASN A 51 0.61 9.55 6.53
C ASN A 51 1.57 8.95 7.58
N GLY A 52 1.62 7.61 7.68
CA GLY A 52 2.48 6.91 8.62
C GLY A 52 2.07 7.05 10.09
N GLY A 53 0.87 7.53 10.37
CA GLY A 53 0.31 7.65 11.71
C GLY A 53 -0.16 6.32 12.31
N LYS A 54 -0.92 6.40 13.39
CA LYS A 54 -1.50 5.21 14.01
C LYS A 54 -2.59 4.60 13.11
N PRO A 55 -2.70 3.27 13.01
CA PRO A 55 -3.79 2.62 12.33
C PRO A 55 -5.15 3.06 12.88
N LYS A 56 -6.07 3.32 11.98
CA LYS A 56 -7.47 3.66 12.29
C LYS A 56 -8.40 2.60 11.71
N SER A 57 -9.56 2.44 12.30
CA SER A 57 -10.58 1.54 11.76
C SER A 57 -11.10 2.09 10.42
N LEU A 58 -11.13 1.21 9.42
CA LEU A 58 -11.70 1.53 8.11
C LEU A 58 -13.16 1.06 8.09
N PRO A 59 -14.12 1.93 7.73
CA PRO A 59 -15.51 1.53 7.60
C PRO A 59 -15.70 0.35 6.64
N ASP A 60 -16.60 -0.58 6.96
CA ASP A 60 -16.81 -1.82 6.20
C ASP A 60 -17.04 -1.55 4.70
N ARG A 61 -17.80 -0.53 4.36
CA ARG A 61 -18.03 -0.13 2.97
C ARG A 61 -16.73 0.17 2.23
N LEU A 62 -15.84 0.92 2.87
CA LEU A 62 -14.53 1.25 2.30
C LEU A 62 -13.60 0.02 2.26
N LEU A 63 -13.69 -0.86 3.25
CA LEU A 63 -12.91 -2.10 3.23
C LEU A 63 -13.30 -3.02 2.07
N LEU A 64 -14.60 -3.19 1.82
CA LEU A 64 -15.07 -3.97 0.67
C LEU A 64 -14.61 -3.36 -0.66
N GLN A 65 -14.71 -2.03 -0.78
CA GLN A 65 -14.21 -1.32 -1.95
C GLN A 65 -12.68 -1.48 -2.10
N ALA A 66 -11.94 -1.41 -1.02
CA ALA A 66 -10.49 -1.61 -1.02
C ALA A 66 -10.08 -3.01 -1.48
N ARG A 67 -10.81 -4.04 -1.07
CA ARG A 67 -10.58 -5.43 -1.51
C ARG A 67 -10.79 -5.60 -3.01
N ASP A 68 -11.83 -4.98 -3.56
CA ASP A 68 -12.09 -5.01 -5.00
C ASP A 68 -11.02 -4.23 -5.77
N LEU A 69 -10.65 -3.06 -5.27
CA LEU A 69 -9.57 -2.25 -5.83
C LEU A 69 -8.24 -3.01 -5.84
N ALA A 70 -7.87 -3.66 -4.74
CA ALA A 70 -6.61 -4.39 -4.62
C ALA A 70 -6.44 -5.42 -5.75
N ARG A 71 -7.50 -6.12 -6.12
CA ARG A 71 -7.46 -7.09 -7.24
C ARG A 71 -7.21 -6.44 -8.58
N SER A 72 -7.91 -5.34 -8.87
CA SER A 72 -7.76 -4.61 -10.13
C SER A 72 -6.39 -3.94 -10.23
N LEU A 73 -5.94 -3.30 -9.15
CA LEU A 73 -4.64 -2.63 -9.10
C LEU A 73 -3.48 -3.62 -9.20
N ASP A 74 -3.61 -4.81 -8.62
CA ASP A 74 -2.61 -5.87 -8.75
C ASP A 74 -2.52 -6.40 -10.19
N ALA A 75 -3.64 -6.48 -10.90
CA ALA A 75 -3.65 -6.82 -12.33
C ALA A 75 -2.94 -5.75 -13.17
N ASP A 76 -3.15 -4.47 -12.87
CA ASP A 76 -2.44 -3.36 -13.53
C ASP A 76 -0.93 -3.40 -13.27
N ALA A 77 -0.52 -3.69 -12.04
CA ALA A 77 0.89 -3.85 -11.69
C ALA A 77 1.54 -5.02 -12.43
N LYS A 78 0.86 -6.16 -12.52
CA LYS A 78 1.34 -7.33 -13.29
C LYS A 78 1.44 -7.05 -14.78
N ALA A 79 0.51 -6.28 -15.32
CA ALA A 79 0.52 -5.86 -16.73
C ALA A 79 1.59 -4.81 -17.03
N GLY A 80 2.25 -4.26 -16.01
CA GLY A 80 3.26 -3.22 -16.16
C GLY A 80 2.67 -1.89 -16.65
N LEU A 81 1.49 -1.53 -16.14
CA LEU A 81 0.79 -0.31 -16.53
C LEU A 81 1.71 0.91 -16.38
N ARG A 82 1.86 1.67 -17.46
CA ARG A 82 2.66 2.91 -17.50
C ARG A 82 1.85 4.01 -18.16
N LEU A 83 1.54 5.04 -17.39
CA LEU A 83 0.77 6.17 -17.85
C LEU A 83 1.58 7.45 -17.67
N ARG A 84 1.65 8.25 -18.71
CA ARG A 84 2.44 9.49 -18.72
C ARG A 84 1.62 10.64 -18.13
N PRO A 85 2.24 11.54 -17.33
CA PRO A 85 1.61 12.79 -16.95
C PRO A 85 1.20 13.60 -18.16
N SER A 86 0.07 14.30 -18.07
CA SER A 86 -0.37 15.28 -19.05
C SER A 86 -0.22 16.69 -18.49
N ALA A 87 -0.32 17.70 -19.36
CA ALA A 87 -0.25 19.10 -18.95
C ALA A 87 -1.39 19.51 -17.99
N GLN A 88 -2.51 18.77 -18.01
CA GLN A 88 -3.66 19.00 -17.14
C GLN A 88 -3.57 18.24 -15.82
N SER A 89 -2.56 17.40 -15.61
CA SER A 89 -2.39 16.64 -14.36
C SER A 89 -2.02 17.56 -13.21
N VAL A 90 -2.76 17.45 -12.10
CA VAL A 90 -2.50 18.16 -10.85
C VAL A 90 -1.87 17.22 -9.84
N PHE A 91 -2.40 15.99 -9.76
CA PHE A 91 -1.91 14.96 -8.85
C PHE A 91 -1.28 13.79 -9.58
N SER A 92 -0.27 13.20 -8.95
CA SER A 92 0.32 11.93 -9.33
C SER A 92 0.07 10.91 -8.22
N TYR A 93 -0.30 9.70 -8.61
CA TYR A 93 -0.55 8.59 -7.69
C TYR A 93 0.50 7.52 -7.90
N THR A 94 1.10 7.07 -6.80
CA THR A 94 1.97 5.89 -6.78
C THR A 94 1.28 4.80 -5.98
N VAL A 95 1.09 3.65 -6.59
CA VAL A 95 0.38 2.51 -6.00
C VAL A 95 1.36 1.36 -5.81
N LYS A 96 1.42 0.85 -4.59
CA LYS A 96 2.16 -0.38 -4.25
C LYS A 96 1.15 -1.46 -3.90
N VAL A 97 1.22 -2.56 -4.60
CA VAL A 97 0.42 -3.77 -4.38
C VAL A 97 1.34 -4.99 -4.25
N GLN A 98 0.77 -6.15 -3.98
CA GLN A 98 1.56 -7.37 -3.77
C GLN A 98 2.51 -7.68 -4.94
N ASN A 99 2.09 -7.49 -6.18
CA ASN A 99 2.86 -7.87 -7.38
C ASN A 99 3.55 -6.70 -8.08
N GLY A 100 3.70 -5.56 -7.44
CA GLY A 100 4.47 -4.47 -8.00
C GLY A 100 4.05 -3.08 -7.59
N THR A 101 4.62 -2.12 -8.27
CA THR A 101 4.38 -0.69 -8.07
C THR A 101 4.20 -0.02 -9.41
N PHE A 102 3.22 0.87 -9.52
CA PHE A 102 3.04 1.70 -10.69
C PHE A 102 2.60 3.11 -10.32
N THR A 103 2.75 4.03 -11.25
CA THR A 103 2.41 5.44 -11.07
C THR A 103 1.49 5.89 -12.20
N PHE A 104 0.50 6.72 -11.88
CA PHE A 104 -0.40 7.29 -12.85
C PHE A 104 -0.77 8.74 -12.51
N PRO A 105 -1.07 9.59 -13.52
CA PRO A 105 -1.60 10.92 -13.31
C PRO A 105 -3.12 10.88 -13.03
N ASP A 106 -3.64 11.86 -12.31
CA ASP A 106 -5.07 11.97 -12.03
C ASP A 106 -5.94 11.99 -13.30
N THR A 107 -5.43 12.49 -14.40
CA THR A 107 -6.14 12.51 -15.69
C THR A 107 -6.35 11.13 -16.31
N ALA A 108 -5.62 10.10 -15.86
CA ALA A 108 -5.79 8.72 -16.33
C ALA A 108 -7.12 8.08 -15.92
N ALA A 109 -7.75 8.59 -14.87
CA ALA A 109 -9.04 8.12 -14.38
C ALA A 109 -10.16 8.15 -15.45
N ARG A 110 -10.05 9.02 -16.44
CA ARG A 110 -11.02 9.10 -17.54
C ARG A 110 -11.08 7.86 -18.42
N ALA A 111 -9.93 7.17 -18.58
CA ALA A 111 -9.80 5.99 -19.43
C ALA A 111 -9.72 4.68 -18.66
N HIS A 112 -9.52 4.73 -17.33
CA HIS A 112 -9.31 3.58 -16.46
C HIS A 112 -10.25 3.65 -15.27
N LYS A 113 -11.29 2.83 -15.31
CA LYS A 113 -12.34 2.82 -14.28
C LYS A 113 -11.80 2.54 -12.88
N GLU A 114 -10.89 1.59 -12.76
CA GLU A 114 -10.27 1.20 -11.49
C GLU A 114 -9.45 2.36 -10.88
N LEU A 115 -8.80 3.15 -11.72
CA LEU A 115 -8.05 4.33 -11.25
C LEU A 115 -9.00 5.43 -10.79
N ALA A 116 -10.12 5.65 -11.47
CA ALA A 116 -11.16 6.57 -11.01
C ALA A 116 -11.74 6.14 -9.66
N GLN A 117 -11.96 4.84 -9.47
CA GLN A 117 -12.43 4.29 -8.20
C GLN A 117 -11.39 4.46 -7.09
N LEU A 118 -10.11 4.30 -7.41
CA LEU A 118 -9.03 4.54 -6.44
C LEU A 118 -8.96 6.02 -6.03
N GLU A 119 -9.05 6.94 -6.98
CA GLU A 119 -9.08 8.38 -6.67
C GLU A 119 -10.22 8.74 -5.74
N LEU A 120 -11.42 8.21 -6.02
CA LEU A 120 -12.59 8.41 -5.15
C LEU A 120 -12.37 7.82 -3.76
N PHE A 121 -11.81 6.60 -3.68
CA PHE A 121 -11.46 5.97 -2.41
C PHE A 121 -10.50 6.84 -1.60
N VAL A 122 -9.46 7.38 -2.24
CA VAL A 122 -8.46 8.25 -1.57
C VAL A 122 -9.13 9.49 -0.99
N VAL A 123 -10.02 10.14 -1.72
CA VAL A 123 -10.76 11.33 -1.25
C VAL A 123 -11.66 10.98 -0.06
N GLN A 124 -12.40 9.89 -0.15
CA GLN A 124 -13.30 9.45 0.91
C GLN A 124 -12.55 9.06 2.19
N ALA A 125 -11.49 8.26 2.06
CA ALA A 125 -10.70 7.80 3.19
C ALA A 125 -9.88 8.94 3.83
N ALA A 126 -9.40 9.89 3.03
CA ALA A 126 -8.73 11.08 3.55
C ALA A 126 -9.66 11.90 4.44
N ALA A 127 -10.92 12.08 4.05
CA ALA A 127 -11.91 12.79 4.84
C ALA A 127 -12.30 12.02 6.11
N ASP A 128 -12.61 10.73 5.97
CA ASP A 128 -13.01 9.84 7.07
C ASP A 128 -12.58 8.38 6.74
N PRO A 129 -11.74 7.75 7.55
CA PRO A 129 -11.36 8.05 8.94
C PRO A 129 -10.13 8.96 9.14
N CYS A 130 -9.42 9.36 8.07
CA CYS A 130 -8.15 10.09 8.25
C CYS A 130 -8.33 11.51 8.82
N GLY A 131 -9.48 12.15 8.61
CA GLY A 131 -9.73 13.51 9.09
C GLY A 131 -8.86 14.57 8.40
N LEU A 132 -8.48 14.33 7.14
CA LEU A 132 -7.61 15.20 6.35
C LEU A 132 -8.44 15.92 5.28
N SER A 133 -8.06 17.16 4.98
CA SER A 133 -8.58 17.86 3.81
C SER A 133 -8.05 17.19 2.55
N ALA A 134 -8.96 16.88 1.66
CA ALA A 134 -8.60 16.28 0.37
C ALA A 134 -8.12 17.35 -0.62
#